data_96f0bb4b193c8f5c86faba572dc19522
#
_entry.id   96f0bb4b193c8f5c86faba572dc19522
#
_cell.length_a   1.000
_cell.length_b   1.000
_cell.length_c   1.000
_cell.angle_alpha   90.00
_cell.angle_beta   90.00
_cell.angle_gamma   90.00
#
_symmetry.space_group_name_H-M   'P 1'
#
loop_
_entity.id
_entity.type
_entity.pdbx_description
1 polymer ?
#
loop_
_entity_poly.entity_id
_entity_poly.type
_entity_poly.pdbx_seq_one_letter_code
_entity_poly.pdbx_strand_id
1 'polypeptide(L)'
;HSMMPIRFITTAFAAGPCLIILAFMIIRKNTKMWIQDSAINLLADIITWCLGLALFLTMSEIVVELYARTEHANGLYYLMFGLHGLTALVPWFWSSLVFMIVAFVMFLIPGVRRNYKLLPIACVLAFAGIWIEKGMGLIVPGFIPSPIGEVTEYYPTFIEVVMTVGNWAIGFLILTVLLKGAIGILMGDIQLARRGAGESASRTGGAQSAVNA
;
A
#
# COMPACT_ATOMS: atom_id res chain seq x y z
N HIS A 1 17.06 -13.78 -8.14
CA HIS A 1 17.23 -12.98 -6.90
C HIS A 1 17.64 -11.52 -7.15
N SER A 2 18.33 -11.17 -8.24
CA SER A 2 18.71 -9.77 -8.55
C SER A 2 17.52 -8.86 -8.86
N MET A 3 16.40 -9.38 -9.32
CA MET A 3 15.19 -8.61 -9.62
C MET A 3 14.27 -8.34 -8.41
N MET A 4 14.52 -9.00 -7.29
CA MET A 4 13.70 -8.89 -6.09
C MET A 4 13.59 -7.45 -5.54
N PRO A 5 14.67 -6.67 -5.41
CA PRO A 5 14.59 -5.29 -4.92
C PRO A 5 13.72 -4.39 -5.82
N ILE A 6 13.88 -4.52 -7.15
CA ILE A 6 13.10 -3.74 -8.12
C ILE A 6 11.61 -4.07 -8.00
N ARG A 7 11.28 -5.35 -7.87
CA ARG A 7 9.90 -5.81 -7.67
C ARG A 7 9.29 -5.28 -6.37
N PHE A 8 10.06 -5.25 -5.27
CA PHE A 8 9.59 -4.65 -4.01
C PHE A 8 9.29 -3.17 -4.13
N ILE A 9 10.21 -2.41 -4.72
CA ILE A 9 10.04 -0.97 -4.94
C ILE A 9 8.81 -0.72 -5.82
N THR A 10 8.68 -1.43 -6.93
CA THR A 10 7.57 -1.27 -7.88
C THR A 10 6.22 -1.57 -7.23
N THR A 11 6.12 -2.66 -6.44
CA THR A 11 4.88 -3.00 -5.73
C THR A 11 4.57 -2.02 -4.60
N ALA A 12 5.59 -1.46 -3.92
CA ALA A 12 5.41 -0.41 -2.91
C ALA A 12 4.84 0.87 -3.53
N PHE A 13 5.35 1.27 -4.71
CA PHE A 13 4.82 2.41 -5.48
C PHE A 13 3.42 2.16 -6.06
N ALA A 14 2.97 0.93 -6.16
CA ALA A 14 1.58 0.62 -6.48
C ALA A 14 0.69 0.62 -5.22
N ALA A 15 1.11 -0.04 -4.14
CA ALA A 15 0.32 -0.20 -2.92
C ALA A 15 0.16 1.11 -2.12
N GLY A 16 1.23 1.93 -2.01
CA GLY A 16 1.21 3.20 -1.28
C GLY A 16 0.15 4.17 -1.82
N PRO A 17 0.20 4.54 -3.11
CA PRO A 17 -0.80 5.39 -3.70
C PRO A 17 -2.23 4.84 -3.64
N CYS A 18 -2.44 3.52 -3.67
CA CYS A 18 -3.76 2.93 -3.44
C CYS A 18 -4.33 3.32 -2.07
N LEU A 19 -3.52 3.24 -1.00
CA LEU A 19 -3.93 3.66 0.33
C LEU A 19 -4.18 5.18 0.40
N ILE A 20 -3.37 5.99 -0.30
CA ILE A 20 -3.57 7.44 -0.36
C ILE A 20 -4.88 7.78 -1.05
N ILE A 21 -5.22 7.14 -2.17
CA ILE A 21 -6.51 7.36 -2.85
C ILE A 21 -7.66 6.98 -1.92
N LEU A 22 -7.59 5.84 -1.22
CA LEU A 22 -8.61 5.44 -0.25
C LEU A 22 -8.76 6.48 0.87
N ALA A 23 -7.64 6.99 1.41
CA ALA A 23 -7.66 8.06 2.41
C ALA A 23 -8.31 9.33 1.87
N PHE A 24 -7.96 9.77 0.64
CA PHE A 24 -8.55 10.94 -0.01
C PHE A 24 -10.06 10.78 -0.20
N MET A 25 -10.53 9.59 -0.55
CA MET A 25 -11.96 9.33 -0.70
C MET A 25 -12.70 9.37 0.64
N ILE A 26 -12.09 8.87 1.72
CA ILE A 26 -12.64 8.95 3.08
C ILE A 26 -12.70 10.42 3.54
N ILE A 27 -11.63 11.18 3.32
CA ILE A 27 -11.55 12.60 3.68
C ILE A 27 -12.61 13.39 2.90
N ARG A 28 -12.73 13.19 1.59
CA ARG A 28 -13.72 13.86 0.73
C ARG A 28 -15.16 13.57 1.16
N LYS A 29 -15.43 12.36 1.70
CA LYS A 29 -16.76 11.98 2.19
C LYS A 29 -17.08 12.60 3.55
N ASN A 30 -16.08 12.71 4.45
CA ASN A 30 -16.28 13.10 5.85
C ASN A 30 -15.91 14.56 6.13
N THR A 31 -15.21 15.23 5.21
CA THR A 31 -14.71 16.60 5.40
C THR A 31 -15.09 17.47 4.20
N LYS A 32 -15.32 18.75 4.41
CA LYS A 32 -15.59 19.73 3.33
C LYS A 32 -14.34 20.14 2.54
N MET A 33 -13.24 19.39 2.68
CA MET A 33 -11.98 19.70 2.02
C MET A 33 -12.06 19.34 0.53
N TRP A 34 -11.70 20.31 -0.33
CA TRP A 34 -11.62 20.10 -1.76
C TRP A 34 -10.33 19.35 -2.11
N ILE A 35 -10.45 18.12 -2.59
CA ILE A 35 -9.33 17.38 -3.16
C ILE A 35 -9.47 17.43 -4.67
N GLN A 36 -8.43 17.91 -5.35
CA GLN A 36 -8.43 18.07 -6.79
C GLN A 36 -8.43 16.70 -7.49
N ASP A 37 -9.35 16.52 -8.44
CA ASP A 37 -9.48 15.27 -9.20
C ASP A 37 -8.20 14.94 -10.01
N SER A 38 -7.43 15.97 -10.38
CA SER A 38 -6.13 15.82 -11.03
C SER A 38 -5.13 15.04 -10.19
N ALA A 39 -5.10 15.27 -8.86
CA ALA A 39 -4.21 14.53 -7.96
C ALA A 39 -4.59 13.04 -7.88
N ILE A 40 -5.89 12.73 -7.82
CA ILE A 40 -6.37 11.34 -7.81
C ILE A 40 -6.04 10.65 -9.13
N ASN A 41 -6.23 11.33 -10.27
CA ASN A 41 -5.90 10.77 -11.58
C ASN A 41 -4.40 10.52 -11.74
N LEU A 42 -3.55 11.44 -11.27
CA LEU A 42 -2.09 11.26 -11.29
C LEU A 42 -1.65 10.04 -10.48
N LEU A 43 -2.21 9.87 -9.28
CA LEU A 43 -1.94 8.69 -8.46
C LEU A 43 -2.42 7.40 -9.15
N ALA A 44 -3.60 7.43 -9.78
CA ALA A 44 -4.12 6.28 -10.52
C ALA A 44 -3.25 5.93 -11.74
N ASP A 45 -2.66 6.92 -12.42
CA ASP A 45 -1.69 6.68 -13.49
C ASP A 45 -0.41 6.02 -12.97
N ILE A 46 0.15 6.51 -11.86
CA ILE A 46 1.32 5.91 -11.20
C ILE A 46 1.03 4.45 -10.83
N ILE A 47 -0.13 4.18 -10.20
CA ILE A 47 -0.55 2.82 -9.86
C ILE A 47 -0.60 1.94 -11.10
N THR A 48 -1.19 2.42 -12.20
CA THR A 48 -1.35 1.65 -13.43
C THR A 48 0.02 1.21 -13.97
N TRP A 49 0.97 2.13 -14.09
CA TRP A 49 2.31 1.83 -14.58
C TRP A 49 3.09 0.90 -13.64
N CYS A 50 3.05 1.19 -12.35
CA CYS A 50 3.76 0.38 -11.35
C CYS A 50 3.16 -1.04 -11.24
N LEU A 51 1.83 -1.17 -11.28
CA LEU A 51 1.17 -2.47 -11.20
C LEU A 51 1.42 -3.29 -12.48
N GLY A 52 1.42 -2.65 -13.65
CA GLY A 52 1.78 -3.29 -14.92
C GLY A 52 3.22 -3.79 -14.92
N LEU A 53 4.17 -2.97 -14.45
CA LEU A 53 5.56 -3.37 -14.30
C LEU A 53 5.73 -4.50 -13.27
N ALA A 54 5.01 -4.44 -12.14
CA ALA A 54 5.03 -5.49 -11.12
C ALA A 54 4.54 -6.84 -11.69
N LEU A 55 3.43 -6.84 -12.44
CA LEU A 55 2.92 -8.04 -13.11
C LEU A 55 3.91 -8.58 -14.14
N PHE A 56 4.52 -7.70 -14.94
CA PHE A 56 5.55 -8.11 -15.90
C PHE A 56 6.76 -8.76 -15.21
N LEU A 57 7.25 -8.18 -14.13
CA LEU A 57 8.36 -8.73 -13.35
C LEU A 57 7.98 -10.08 -12.71
N THR A 58 6.76 -10.21 -12.20
CA THR A 58 6.26 -11.48 -11.64
C THR A 58 6.20 -12.57 -12.72
N MET A 59 5.68 -12.25 -13.91
CA MET A 59 5.65 -13.19 -15.03
C MET A 59 7.06 -13.56 -15.49
N SER A 60 7.98 -12.60 -15.58
CA SER A 60 9.37 -12.85 -15.93
C SER A 60 10.05 -13.78 -14.93
N GLU A 61 9.81 -13.60 -13.64
CA GLU A 61 10.34 -14.46 -12.58
C GLU A 61 9.80 -15.88 -12.70
N ILE A 62 8.49 -16.04 -12.90
CA ILE A 62 7.86 -17.35 -13.11
C ILE A 62 8.51 -18.08 -14.29
N VAL A 63 8.67 -17.41 -15.44
CA VAL A 63 9.27 -18.00 -16.63
C VAL A 63 10.73 -18.41 -16.38
N VAL A 64 11.52 -17.53 -15.79
CA VAL A 64 12.94 -17.79 -15.51
C VAL A 64 13.12 -18.94 -14.52
N GLU A 65 12.36 -18.97 -13.44
CA GLU A 65 12.49 -20.02 -12.42
C GLU A 65 12.00 -21.38 -12.93
N LEU A 66 10.88 -21.42 -13.67
CA LEU A 66 10.40 -22.66 -14.28
C LEU A 66 11.35 -23.20 -15.37
N TYR A 67 11.99 -22.30 -16.14
CA TYR A 67 12.93 -22.70 -17.17
C TYR A 67 14.25 -23.21 -16.60
N ALA A 68 14.79 -22.53 -15.58
CA ALA A 68 16.11 -22.84 -15.02
C ALA A 68 16.11 -24.13 -14.17
N ARG A 69 14.98 -24.59 -13.66
CA ARG A 69 14.82 -25.79 -12.83
C ARG A 69 15.86 -25.89 -11.69
N THR A 70 16.19 -24.79 -11.07
CA THR A 70 17.12 -24.72 -9.94
C THR A 70 16.44 -25.19 -8.66
N GLU A 71 17.20 -25.50 -7.62
CA GLU A 71 16.64 -25.83 -6.29
C GLU A 71 15.72 -24.72 -5.74
N HIS A 72 15.98 -23.46 -6.10
CA HIS A 72 15.12 -22.32 -5.78
C HIS A 72 13.75 -22.37 -6.48
N ALA A 73 13.63 -23.05 -7.61
CA ALA A 73 12.36 -23.23 -8.32
C ALA A 73 11.36 -24.09 -7.52
N ASN A 74 11.82 -24.88 -6.55
CA ASN A 74 10.95 -25.72 -5.74
C ASN A 74 9.94 -24.88 -4.93
N GLY A 75 10.34 -23.69 -4.44
CA GLY A 75 9.43 -22.77 -3.76
C GLY A 75 8.32 -22.26 -4.67
N LEU A 76 8.66 -21.85 -5.90
CA LEU A 76 7.66 -21.41 -6.87
C LEU A 76 6.79 -22.60 -7.36
N TYR A 77 7.38 -23.77 -7.54
CA TYR A 77 6.64 -24.97 -7.93
C TYR A 77 5.60 -25.34 -6.88
N TYR A 78 5.98 -25.24 -5.57
CA TYR A 78 5.06 -25.42 -4.45
C TYR A 78 3.90 -24.42 -4.48
N LEU A 79 4.16 -23.14 -4.78
CA LEU A 79 3.13 -22.11 -4.87
C LEU A 79 2.15 -22.33 -6.04
N MET A 80 2.65 -22.79 -7.19
CA MET A 80 1.82 -22.91 -8.39
C MET A 80 1.06 -24.23 -8.45
N PHE A 81 1.71 -25.32 -8.13
CA PHE A 81 1.20 -26.70 -8.36
C PHE A 81 1.10 -27.51 -7.09
N GLY A 82 1.73 -27.09 -6.00
CA GLY A 82 1.92 -27.89 -4.80
C GLY A 82 3.11 -28.85 -4.94
N LEU A 83 3.65 -29.29 -3.82
CA LEU A 83 4.77 -30.23 -3.73
C LEU A 83 4.43 -31.34 -2.76
N HIS A 84 4.69 -32.61 -3.13
CA HIS A 84 4.43 -33.80 -2.29
C HIS A 84 2.98 -33.92 -1.76
N GLY A 85 1.98 -33.44 -2.50
CA GLY A 85 0.58 -33.44 -2.10
C GLY A 85 0.16 -32.28 -1.18
N LEU A 86 1.08 -31.37 -0.86
CA LEU A 86 0.83 -30.20 -0.04
C LEU A 86 0.42 -29.03 -0.95
N THR A 87 -0.77 -28.47 -0.74
CA THR A 87 -1.37 -27.46 -1.64
C THR A 87 -1.94 -26.24 -0.90
N ALA A 88 -1.62 -26.04 0.38
CA ALA A 88 -2.23 -25.01 1.21
C ALA A 88 -2.02 -23.58 0.68
N LEU A 89 -0.87 -23.29 0.06
CA LEU A 89 -0.55 -21.95 -0.45
C LEU A 89 -0.98 -21.72 -1.90
N VAL A 90 -1.30 -22.77 -2.66
CA VAL A 90 -1.73 -22.67 -4.06
C VAL A 90 -2.91 -21.70 -4.25
N PRO A 91 -4.03 -21.81 -3.48
CA PRO A 91 -5.16 -20.92 -3.67
C PRO A 91 -4.82 -19.45 -3.32
N TRP A 92 -3.91 -19.21 -2.37
CA TRP A 92 -3.47 -17.87 -2.02
C TRP A 92 -2.66 -17.21 -3.13
N PHE A 93 -1.75 -17.95 -3.76
CA PHE A 93 -0.95 -17.45 -4.87
C PHE A 93 -1.82 -17.10 -6.07
N TRP A 94 -2.72 -18.00 -6.49
CA TRP A 94 -3.61 -17.73 -7.62
C TRP A 94 -4.61 -16.61 -7.34
N SER A 95 -5.14 -16.50 -6.13
CA SER A 95 -6.04 -15.40 -5.76
C SER A 95 -5.33 -14.06 -5.81
N SER A 96 -4.08 -13.97 -5.33
CA SER A 96 -3.24 -12.78 -5.40
C SER A 96 -3.02 -12.34 -6.84
N LEU A 97 -2.64 -13.27 -7.73
CA LEU A 97 -2.40 -12.98 -9.13
C LEU A 97 -3.68 -12.50 -9.83
N VAL A 98 -4.81 -13.16 -9.59
CA VAL A 98 -6.12 -12.74 -10.13
C VAL A 98 -6.50 -11.34 -9.64
N PHE A 99 -6.33 -11.04 -8.36
CA PHE A 99 -6.63 -9.71 -7.80
C PHE A 99 -5.76 -8.62 -8.44
N MET A 100 -4.47 -8.87 -8.62
CA MET A 100 -3.56 -7.92 -9.27
C MET A 100 -3.92 -7.71 -10.75
N ILE A 101 -4.24 -8.78 -11.49
CA ILE A 101 -4.64 -8.67 -12.91
C ILE A 101 -5.96 -7.93 -13.04
N VAL A 102 -6.98 -8.29 -12.24
CA VAL A 102 -8.29 -7.62 -12.27
C VAL A 102 -8.14 -6.13 -11.92
N ALA A 103 -7.38 -5.82 -10.87
CA ALA A 103 -7.09 -4.44 -10.51
C ALA A 103 -6.38 -3.69 -11.65
N PHE A 104 -5.38 -4.29 -12.28
CA PHE A 104 -4.66 -3.70 -13.40
C PHE A 104 -5.60 -3.40 -14.59
N VAL A 105 -6.45 -4.35 -14.97
CA VAL A 105 -7.44 -4.14 -16.02
C VAL A 105 -8.42 -3.01 -15.65
N MET A 106 -8.85 -2.96 -14.39
CA MET A 106 -9.71 -1.87 -13.90
C MET A 106 -9.01 -0.51 -14.00
N PHE A 107 -7.73 -0.42 -13.67
CA PHE A 107 -6.95 0.82 -13.79
C PHE A 107 -6.66 1.21 -15.24
N LEU A 108 -6.58 0.27 -16.18
CA LEU A 108 -6.43 0.56 -17.61
C LEU A 108 -7.66 1.24 -18.21
N ILE A 109 -8.86 1.00 -17.65
CA ILE A 109 -10.11 1.56 -18.17
C ILE A 109 -10.31 2.98 -17.62
N PRO A 110 -10.26 4.05 -18.47
CA PRO A 110 -10.42 5.43 -18.00
C PRO A 110 -11.76 5.70 -17.31
N GLY A 111 -12.82 4.98 -17.72
CA GLY A 111 -14.14 5.07 -17.10
C GLY A 111 -14.18 4.59 -15.66
N VAL A 112 -13.37 3.59 -15.29
CA VAL A 112 -13.24 3.09 -13.92
C VAL A 112 -12.48 4.09 -13.06
N ARG A 113 -11.39 4.65 -13.58
CA ARG A 113 -10.56 5.65 -12.86
C ARG A 113 -11.34 6.92 -12.51
N ARG A 114 -12.27 7.33 -13.36
CA ARG A 114 -13.14 8.51 -13.13
C ARG A 114 -14.36 8.19 -12.27
N ASN A 115 -14.66 6.93 -12.05
CA ASN A 115 -15.81 6.52 -11.27
C ASN A 115 -15.43 6.31 -9.80
N TYR A 116 -15.81 7.26 -8.94
CA TYR A 116 -15.53 7.24 -7.49
C TYR A 116 -16.14 6.06 -6.73
N LYS A 117 -16.98 5.24 -7.35
CA LYS A 117 -17.50 4.00 -6.76
C LYS A 117 -16.63 2.79 -7.11
N LEU A 118 -16.05 2.76 -8.31
CA LEU A 118 -15.25 1.64 -8.80
C LEU A 118 -13.77 1.81 -8.46
N LEU A 119 -13.27 3.04 -8.43
CA LEU A 119 -11.88 3.33 -8.10
C LEU A 119 -11.43 2.77 -6.73
N PRO A 120 -12.18 2.93 -5.62
CA PRO A 120 -11.76 2.34 -4.34
C PRO A 120 -11.76 0.82 -4.37
N ILE A 121 -12.65 0.18 -5.14
CA ILE A 121 -12.67 -1.28 -5.31
C ILE A 121 -11.38 -1.72 -6.00
N ALA A 122 -10.97 -1.04 -7.07
CA ALA A 122 -9.70 -1.32 -7.75
C ALA A 122 -8.50 -1.13 -6.82
N CYS A 123 -8.48 -0.08 -5.99
CA CYS A 123 -7.42 0.15 -5.00
C CYS A 123 -7.36 -0.95 -3.94
N VAL A 124 -8.51 -1.40 -3.43
CA VAL A 124 -8.56 -2.48 -2.43
C VAL A 124 -8.10 -3.79 -3.04
N LEU A 125 -8.52 -4.12 -4.27
CA LEU A 125 -8.08 -5.33 -4.97
C LEU A 125 -6.56 -5.30 -5.24
N ALA A 126 -6.03 -4.18 -5.73
CA ALA A 126 -4.58 -4.03 -5.96
C ALA A 126 -3.80 -4.21 -4.66
N PHE A 127 -4.22 -3.53 -3.61
CA PHE A 127 -3.57 -3.61 -2.30
C PHE A 127 -3.63 -5.01 -1.71
N ALA A 128 -4.81 -5.65 -1.71
CA ALA A 128 -4.98 -7.02 -1.21
C ALA A 128 -4.16 -8.03 -2.02
N GLY A 129 -4.14 -7.91 -3.36
CA GLY A 129 -3.34 -8.76 -4.22
C GLY A 129 -1.84 -8.65 -3.90
N ILE A 130 -1.30 -7.44 -3.81
CA ILE A 130 0.10 -7.19 -3.45
C ILE A 130 0.42 -7.69 -2.04
N TRP A 131 -0.49 -7.49 -1.09
CA TRP A 131 -0.28 -7.92 0.29
C TRP A 131 -0.21 -9.46 0.40
N ILE A 132 -1.14 -10.18 -0.25
CA ILE A 132 -1.13 -11.64 -0.27
C ILE A 132 0.13 -12.15 -0.98
N GLU A 133 0.50 -11.54 -2.11
CA GLU A 133 1.70 -11.91 -2.86
C GLU A 133 2.97 -11.77 -2.01
N LYS A 134 3.10 -10.71 -1.24
CA LYS A 134 4.28 -10.48 -0.38
C LYS A 134 4.26 -11.32 0.89
N GLY A 135 3.09 -11.53 1.49
CA GLY A 135 2.95 -12.38 2.68
C GLY A 135 3.10 -13.87 2.34
N MET A 136 2.10 -14.42 1.69
CA MET A 136 2.01 -15.86 1.41
C MET A 136 2.84 -16.30 0.20
N GLY A 137 3.01 -15.41 -0.79
CA GLY A 137 3.72 -15.73 -2.04
C GLY A 137 5.23 -15.56 -1.97
N LEU A 138 5.77 -14.86 -1.00
CA LEU A 138 7.20 -14.58 -0.91
C LEU A 138 7.81 -15.01 0.42
N ILE A 139 7.23 -14.59 1.56
CA ILE A 139 7.81 -14.85 2.88
C ILE A 139 7.75 -16.34 3.19
N VAL A 140 6.57 -16.95 3.06
CA VAL A 140 6.38 -18.37 3.40
C VAL A 140 7.23 -19.29 2.51
N PRO A 141 7.23 -19.16 1.17
CA PRO A 141 8.09 -20.01 0.32
C PRO A 141 9.59 -19.77 0.50
N GLY A 142 9.98 -18.62 1.01
CA GLY A 142 11.38 -18.34 1.35
C GLY A 142 11.95 -19.26 2.43
N PHE A 143 11.09 -19.93 3.19
CA PHE A 143 11.46 -20.94 4.20
C PHE A 143 11.23 -22.38 3.73
N ILE A 144 10.82 -22.60 2.46
CA ILE A 144 10.54 -23.91 1.89
C ILE A 144 11.41 -24.14 0.64
N PRO A 145 12.17 -25.25 0.53
CA PRO A 145 12.34 -26.30 1.56
C PRO A 145 13.16 -25.79 2.75
N SER A 146 12.97 -26.43 3.91
CA SER A 146 13.81 -26.18 5.08
C SER A 146 15.25 -26.59 4.78
N PRO A 147 16.27 -26.13 5.55
CA PRO A 147 17.66 -26.55 5.37
C PRO A 147 17.88 -28.06 5.43
N ILE A 148 16.92 -28.82 5.96
CA ILE A 148 16.94 -30.28 6.06
C ILE A 148 16.20 -30.92 4.85
N GLY A 149 15.65 -30.13 3.91
CA GLY A 149 14.93 -30.62 2.74
C GLY A 149 13.46 -31.00 3.01
N GLU A 150 12.93 -30.72 4.20
CA GLU A 150 11.53 -30.97 4.52
C GLU A 150 10.64 -29.80 4.02
N VAL A 151 9.49 -30.15 3.46
CA VAL A 151 8.43 -29.22 3.07
C VAL A 151 7.38 -29.23 4.17
N THR A 152 7.30 -28.16 4.96
CA THR A 152 6.28 -28.01 6.01
C THR A 152 5.14 -27.15 5.49
N GLU A 153 3.90 -27.64 5.66
CA GLU A 153 2.71 -26.85 5.32
C GLU A 153 2.50 -25.76 6.37
N TYR A 154 2.34 -24.53 5.89
CA TYR A 154 2.07 -23.39 6.75
C TYR A 154 0.59 -23.02 6.72
N TYR A 155 -0.02 -23.02 7.89
CA TYR A 155 -1.36 -22.47 8.13
C TYR A 155 -1.24 -21.34 9.14
N PRO A 156 -1.76 -20.14 8.84
CA PRO A 156 -1.72 -19.03 9.80
C PRO A 156 -2.50 -19.40 11.06
N THR A 157 -1.84 -19.34 12.21
CA THR A 157 -2.45 -19.56 13.51
C THR A 157 -3.34 -18.35 13.88
N PHE A 158 -4.33 -18.59 14.76
CA PHE A 158 -5.20 -17.51 15.22
C PHE A 158 -4.42 -16.35 15.85
N ILE A 159 -3.34 -16.63 16.56
CA ILE A 159 -2.47 -15.61 17.17
C ILE A 159 -1.79 -14.75 16.10
N GLU A 160 -1.30 -15.35 15.02
CA GLU A 160 -0.66 -14.63 13.91
C GLU A 160 -1.65 -13.70 13.18
N VAL A 161 -2.88 -14.15 12.99
CA VAL A 161 -3.95 -13.31 12.42
C VAL A 161 -4.24 -12.13 13.33
N VAL A 162 -4.37 -12.33 14.64
CA VAL A 162 -4.60 -11.25 15.62
C VAL A 162 -3.42 -10.27 15.64
N MET A 163 -2.18 -10.75 15.61
CA MET A 163 -0.99 -9.90 15.55
C MET A 163 -0.95 -9.07 14.25
N THR A 164 -1.31 -9.67 13.13
CA THR A 164 -1.40 -8.98 11.83
C THR A 164 -2.44 -7.87 11.88
N VAL A 165 -3.64 -8.15 12.37
CA VAL A 165 -4.71 -7.15 12.56
C VAL A 165 -4.27 -6.05 13.52
N GLY A 166 -3.56 -6.39 14.61
CA GLY A 166 -2.98 -5.44 15.56
C GLY A 166 -1.99 -4.48 14.90
N ASN A 167 -1.06 -4.98 14.08
CA ASN A 167 -0.12 -4.15 13.31
C ASN A 167 -0.84 -3.20 12.34
N TRP A 168 -1.88 -3.68 11.67
CA TRP A 168 -2.69 -2.84 10.80
C TRP A 168 -3.42 -1.74 11.57
N ALA A 169 -3.99 -2.09 12.73
CA ALA A 169 -4.68 -1.12 13.59
C ALA A 169 -3.74 -0.01 14.05
N ILE A 170 -2.51 -0.33 14.44
CA ILE A 170 -1.48 0.67 14.81
C ILE A 170 -1.15 1.56 13.60
N GLY A 171 -0.94 0.98 12.43
CA GLY A 171 -0.67 1.73 11.20
C GLY A 171 -1.78 2.70 10.85
N PHE A 172 -3.04 2.27 10.90
CA PHE A 172 -4.20 3.12 10.65
C PHE A 172 -4.41 4.17 11.73
N LEU A 173 -4.08 3.89 12.99
CA LEU A 173 -4.12 4.87 14.07
C LEU A 173 -3.11 6.00 13.82
N ILE A 174 -1.86 5.67 13.50
CA ILE A 174 -0.82 6.65 13.16
C ILE A 174 -1.27 7.48 11.95
N LEU A 175 -1.74 6.83 10.89
CA LEU A 175 -2.24 7.51 9.68
C LEU A 175 -3.38 8.48 10.02
N THR A 176 -4.32 8.05 10.87
CA THR A 176 -5.48 8.87 11.28
C THR A 176 -5.05 10.10 12.07
N VAL A 177 -4.09 9.95 12.99
CA VAL A 177 -3.54 11.06 13.79
C VAL A 177 -2.84 12.08 12.88
N LEU A 178 -1.97 11.59 11.97
CA LEU A 178 -1.26 12.44 11.02
C LEU A 178 -2.22 13.16 10.05
N LEU A 179 -3.23 12.47 9.54
CA LEU A 179 -4.25 13.08 8.66
C LEU A 179 -5.08 14.13 9.39
N LYS A 180 -5.50 13.88 10.64
CA LYS A 180 -6.22 14.89 11.44
C LYS A 180 -5.36 16.13 11.69
N GLY A 181 -4.08 15.96 12.00
CA GLY A 181 -3.14 17.05 12.14
C GLY A 181 -2.97 17.84 10.84
N ALA A 182 -2.76 17.15 9.72
CA ALA A 182 -2.62 17.77 8.41
C ALA A 182 -3.88 18.55 7.98
N ILE A 183 -5.07 17.97 8.16
CA ILE A 183 -6.34 18.63 7.86
C ILE A 183 -6.54 19.87 8.74
N GLY A 184 -6.28 19.78 10.05
CA GLY A 184 -6.40 20.91 10.96
C GLY A 184 -5.47 22.09 10.59
N ILE A 185 -4.26 21.80 10.10
CA ILE A 185 -3.32 22.82 9.60
C ILE A 185 -3.82 23.42 8.29
N LEU A 186 -4.27 22.60 7.33
CA LEU A 186 -4.73 23.06 6.01
C LEU A 186 -6.04 23.85 6.09
N MET A 187 -6.94 23.52 7.02
CA MET A 187 -8.19 24.24 7.23
C MET A 187 -8.01 25.50 8.10
N GLY A 188 -6.81 25.70 8.67
CA GLY A 188 -6.52 26.87 9.51
C GLY A 188 -7.06 26.78 10.94
N ASP A 189 -7.59 25.63 11.34
CA ASP A 189 -8.10 25.38 12.70
C ASP A 189 -6.95 25.33 13.71
N ILE A 190 -5.77 24.90 13.29
CA ILE A 190 -4.54 24.89 14.08
C ILE A 190 -3.64 26.04 13.55
N GLN A 191 -3.86 27.23 14.06
CA GLN A 191 -2.91 28.32 13.85
C GLN A 191 -1.73 28.09 14.79
N LEU A 192 -0.62 27.57 14.25
CA LEU A 192 0.66 27.61 14.94
C LEU A 192 0.91 29.02 15.44
N ALA A 193 1.24 29.16 16.69
CA ALA A 193 1.32 30.39 17.52
C ALA A 193 2.26 31.50 17.00
N ARG A 194 2.22 31.80 15.70
CA ARG A 194 2.93 32.95 15.10
C ARG A 194 2.24 34.28 15.36
N ARG A 195 0.99 34.25 15.86
CA ARG A 195 0.25 35.47 16.22
C ARG A 195 0.67 36.06 17.57
N GLY A 196 1.20 35.27 18.49
CA GLY A 196 1.63 35.80 19.81
C GLY A 196 2.84 36.72 19.76
N ALA A 197 3.73 36.57 18.75
CA ALA A 197 4.93 37.42 18.62
C ALA A 197 4.62 38.79 18.01
N GLY A 198 3.59 38.90 17.15
CA GLY A 198 3.21 40.18 16.55
C GLY A 198 2.40 41.07 17.49
N GLU A 199 1.59 40.48 18.36
CA GLU A 199 0.74 41.22 19.29
C GLU A 199 1.52 41.74 20.53
N SER A 200 2.51 40.99 20.98
CA SER A 200 3.46 41.46 22.01
C SER A 200 4.38 42.58 21.53
N ALA A 201 4.81 42.57 20.26
CA ALA A 201 5.60 43.63 19.67
C ALA A 201 4.80 44.93 19.47
N SER A 202 3.51 44.83 19.13
CA SER A 202 2.60 45.99 19.01
C SER A 202 2.28 46.62 20.36
N ARG A 203 2.13 45.84 21.43
CA ARG A 203 1.90 46.40 22.78
C ARG A 203 3.11 47.09 23.39
N THR A 204 4.31 46.61 23.11
CA THR A 204 5.55 47.26 23.58
C THR A 204 5.88 48.52 22.84
N GLY A 205 5.57 48.59 21.52
CA GLY A 205 5.77 49.81 20.72
C GLY A 205 4.78 50.95 21.08
N GLY A 206 3.52 50.61 21.45
CA GLY A 206 2.52 51.56 21.90
C GLY A 206 2.80 52.18 23.29
N ALA A 207 3.41 51.41 24.18
CA ALA A 207 3.76 51.89 25.52
C ALA A 207 4.97 52.86 25.53
N GLN A 208 5.90 52.72 24.59
CA GLN A 208 7.05 53.60 24.46
C GLN A 208 6.73 54.94 23.81
N SER A 209 5.73 55.01 22.94
CA SER A 209 5.29 56.30 22.37
C SER A 209 4.47 57.16 23.32
N ALA A 210 3.83 56.56 24.34
CA ALA A 210 3.06 57.26 25.36
C ALA A 210 3.90 57.86 26.50
N VAL A 211 5.17 57.45 26.64
CA VAL A 211 6.11 57.96 27.68
C VAL A 211 6.93 59.15 27.16
N ASN A 212 6.98 59.40 25.84
CA ASN A 212 7.74 60.43 25.20
C ASN A 212 6.89 61.61 24.65
N ALA A 213 5.59 61.67 25.00
CA ALA A 213 4.68 62.76 24.74
C ALA A 213 4.26 63.44 26.05
#